data_4b32a971cf37067c0f2c413911e9a33e
#
_entry.id   4b32a971cf37067c0f2c413911e9a33e
#
_cell.length_a   1.000
_cell.length_b   1.000
_cell.length_c   1.000
_cell.angle_alpha   90.00
_cell.angle_beta   90.00
_cell.angle_gamma   90.00
#
_symmetry.space_group_name_H-M   'P 1'
#
loop_
_entity.id
_entity.type
_entity.pdbx_description
1 polymer ?
#
loop_
_entity_poly.entity_id
_entity_poly.type
_entity_poly.pdbx_seq_one_letter_code
_entity_poly.pdbx_strand_id
1 'polypeptide(L)'
;GIIGVGHVGSIVDRWARGLDMKVLCYDPPRMRAEGGDNWSTLDEIAAKADVITFHTPLSREGDDATYHMADQAFFARLRRSPILINSARGPVTDTEALIAAIDNGSVGSVAIDCWENEPDISTDLLSRAAIATPHIAGYSHDGKVRATQMIVDALTTFFYLPRITVTADTPKAIASSISPFAVIESYNPLSDTVALKNDPTAFESLRNNYRYRSEL
;
A
#
# COMPACT_ATOMS: atom_id res chain seq x y z
N GLY A 1 1.37 -12.34 1.66
CA GLY A 1 2.01 -11.97 0.39
C GLY A 1 2.31 -10.48 0.33
N ILE A 2 3.57 -10.10 0.25
CA ILE A 2 4.00 -8.71 0.06
C ILE A 2 4.54 -8.58 -1.36
N ILE A 3 3.88 -7.76 -2.19
CA ILE A 3 4.24 -7.52 -3.58
C ILE A 3 4.85 -6.11 -3.66
N GLY A 4 6.15 -6.05 -3.95
CA GLY A 4 6.98 -4.86 -3.81
C GLY A 4 7.57 -4.72 -2.41
N VAL A 5 8.87 -4.95 -2.27
CA VAL A 5 9.59 -4.96 -0.97
C VAL A 5 10.61 -3.80 -0.92
N GLY A 6 10.17 -2.62 -1.40
CA GLY A 6 10.90 -1.36 -1.27
C GLY A 6 10.89 -0.83 0.16
N HIS A 7 11.00 0.48 0.35
CA HIS A 7 11.02 1.09 1.69
C HIS A 7 9.79 0.71 2.53
N VAL A 8 8.58 0.83 1.97
CA VAL A 8 7.34 0.53 2.69
C VAL A 8 7.18 -0.98 2.88
N GLY A 9 7.32 -1.77 1.81
CA GLY A 9 7.16 -3.23 1.88
C GLY A 9 8.13 -3.90 2.86
N SER A 10 9.36 -3.38 3.00
CA SER A 10 10.33 -3.89 3.99
C SER A 10 9.91 -3.60 5.44
N ILE A 11 9.20 -2.50 5.69
CA ILE A 11 8.64 -2.20 7.01
C ILE A 11 7.48 -3.14 7.30
N VAL A 12 6.61 -3.35 6.31
CA VAL A 12 5.47 -4.28 6.41
C VAL A 12 5.95 -5.72 6.65
N ASP A 13 7.00 -6.16 5.92
CA ASP A 13 7.62 -7.48 6.14
C ASP A 13 8.10 -7.65 7.60
N ARG A 14 8.86 -6.67 8.10
CA ARG A 14 9.38 -6.70 9.47
C ARG A 14 8.25 -6.76 10.50
N TRP A 15 7.19 -5.97 10.32
CA TRP A 15 6.07 -5.95 11.24
C TRP A 15 5.24 -7.23 11.18
N ALA A 16 4.98 -7.73 9.96
CA ALA A 16 4.25 -8.98 9.79
C ALA A 16 4.97 -10.16 10.47
N ARG A 17 6.30 -10.25 10.31
CA ARG A 17 7.10 -11.27 11.03
C ARG A 17 7.08 -11.06 12.54
N GLY A 18 7.10 -9.82 13.01
CA GLY A 18 6.95 -9.47 14.43
C GLY A 18 5.58 -9.84 15.02
N LEU A 19 4.58 -10.06 14.17
CA LEU A 19 3.24 -10.54 14.51
C LEU A 19 3.09 -12.06 14.25
N ASP A 20 4.19 -12.80 14.14
CA ASP A 20 4.24 -14.24 13.86
C ASP A 20 3.57 -14.67 12.56
N MET A 21 3.44 -13.77 11.57
CA MET A 21 2.93 -14.11 10.24
C MET A 21 4.04 -14.76 9.40
N LYS A 22 3.65 -15.76 8.61
CA LYS A 22 4.51 -16.27 7.54
C LYS A 22 4.46 -15.32 6.36
N VAL A 23 5.61 -14.75 5.98
CA VAL A 23 5.68 -13.76 4.92
C VAL A 23 6.25 -14.37 3.64
N LEU A 24 5.56 -14.11 2.52
CA LEU A 24 5.98 -14.40 1.16
C LEU A 24 6.29 -13.07 0.46
N CYS A 25 7.53 -12.85 0.05
CA CYS A 25 8.00 -11.60 -0.56
C CYS A 25 8.21 -11.77 -2.06
N TYR A 26 7.65 -10.86 -2.87
CA TYR A 26 7.85 -10.79 -4.31
C TYR A 26 8.35 -9.40 -4.71
N ASP A 27 9.57 -9.33 -5.24
CA ASP A 27 10.18 -8.09 -5.77
C ASP A 27 11.25 -8.49 -6.81
N PRO A 28 10.90 -8.64 -8.10
CA PRO A 28 11.84 -9.11 -9.11
C PRO A 28 13.11 -8.26 -9.24
N PRO A 29 13.07 -6.91 -9.22
CA PRO A 29 14.27 -6.10 -9.24
C PRO A 29 15.22 -6.42 -8.08
N ARG A 30 14.71 -6.53 -6.87
CA ARG A 30 15.50 -6.88 -5.69
C ARG A 30 16.01 -8.32 -5.74
N MET A 31 15.15 -9.26 -6.15
CA MET A 31 15.55 -10.65 -6.33
C MET A 31 16.75 -10.78 -7.27
N ARG A 32 16.77 -10.04 -8.39
CA ARG A 32 17.90 -10.04 -9.33
C ARG A 32 19.16 -9.38 -8.75
N ALA A 33 18.98 -8.33 -7.95
CA ALA A 33 20.10 -7.58 -7.36
C ALA A 33 20.73 -8.28 -6.15
N GLU A 34 19.91 -8.90 -5.30
CA GLU A 34 20.35 -9.46 -4.03
C GLU A 34 20.58 -10.98 -4.10
N GLY A 35 19.91 -11.68 -5.03
CA GLY A 35 19.95 -13.13 -5.11
C GLY A 35 19.29 -13.80 -3.90
N GLY A 36 19.58 -15.10 -3.71
CA GLY A 36 19.11 -15.88 -2.56
C GLY A 36 17.71 -16.49 -2.75
N ASP A 37 17.34 -17.37 -1.82
CA ASP A 37 16.13 -18.21 -1.90
C ASP A 37 14.95 -17.66 -1.08
N ASN A 38 15.04 -16.41 -0.61
CA ASN A 38 14.02 -15.80 0.25
C ASN A 38 12.87 -15.13 -0.51
N TRP A 39 12.88 -15.24 -1.83
CA TRP A 39 11.88 -14.64 -2.71
C TRP A 39 10.85 -15.66 -3.15
N SER A 40 9.60 -15.23 -3.18
CA SER A 40 8.48 -16.01 -3.66
C SER A 40 8.09 -15.59 -5.07
N THR A 41 7.39 -16.46 -5.78
CA THR A 41 6.73 -16.13 -7.04
C THR A 41 5.32 -15.57 -6.80
N LEU A 42 4.76 -14.87 -7.80
CA LEU A 42 3.35 -14.47 -7.76
C LEU A 42 2.41 -15.68 -7.64
N ASP A 43 2.76 -16.80 -8.26
CA ASP A 43 1.98 -18.04 -8.17
C ASP A 43 1.98 -18.62 -6.76
N GLU A 44 3.11 -18.57 -6.06
CA GLU A 44 3.16 -18.99 -4.66
C GLU A 44 2.34 -18.09 -3.75
N ILE A 45 2.41 -16.77 -3.95
CA ILE A 45 1.59 -15.82 -3.21
C ILE A 45 0.11 -16.08 -3.48
N ALA A 46 -0.31 -16.22 -4.74
CA ALA A 46 -1.68 -16.49 -5.12
C ALA A 46 -2.22 -17.81 -4.52
N ALA A 47 -1.36 -18.83 -4.44
CA ALA A 47 -1.76 -20.14 -3.92
C ALA A 47 -1.80 -20.22 -2.39
N LYS A 48 -0.96 -19.45 -1.68
CA LYS A 48 -0.68 -19.70 -0.26
C LYS A 48 -1.06 -18.53 0.67
N ALA A 49 -1.19 -17.30 0.17
CA ALA A 49 -1.39 -16.14 1.01
C ALA A 49 -2.85 -16.01 1.49
N ASP A 50 -3.01 -15.68 2.78
CA ASP A 50 -4.30 -15.30 3.38
C ASP A 50 -4.52 -13.78 3.31
N VAL A 51 -3.44 -13.01 3.18
CA VAL A 51 -3.45 -11.56 2.96
C VAL A 51 -2.45 -11.23 1.86
N ILE A 52 -2.84 -10.41 0.90
CA ILE A 52 -1.97 -9.92 -0.18
C ILE A 52 -1.96 -8.40 -0.13
N THR A 53 -0.77 -7.80 -0.08
CA THR A 53 -0.61 -6.35 -0.04
C THR A 53 0.37 -5.85 -1.08
N PHE A 54 0.01 -4.78 -1.78
CA PHE A 54 0.80 -4.18 -2.85
C PHE A 54 1.54 -2.94 -2.35
N HIS A 55 2.84 -2.86 -2.66
CA HIS A 55 3.74 -1.75 -2.34
C HIS A 55 4.67 -1.41 -3.51
N THR A 56 4.22 -1.70 -4.74
CA THR A 56 4.97 -1.44 -5.97
C THR A 56 4.77 -0.01 -6.47
N PRO A 57 5.75 0.58 -7.16
CA PRO A 57 5.50 1.73 -8.02
C PRO A 57 4.57 1.32 -9.16
N LEU A 58 3.96 2.29 -9.84
CA LEU A 58 3.25 2.05 -11.08
C LEU A 58 4.23 2.15 -12.25
N SER A 59 4.44 1.04 -12.95
CA SER A 59 5.19 0.96 -14.19
C SER A 59 4.32 0.33 -15.27
N ARG A 60 4.30 0.93 -16.47
CA ARG A 60 3.50 0.46 -17.60
C ARG A 60 4.32 -0.36 -18.59
N GLU A 61 5.63 -0.28 -18.53
CA GLU A 61 6.55 -0.87 -19.49
C GLU A 61 7.71 -1.58 -18.80
N GLY A 62 8.38 -2.46 -19.55
CA GLY A 62 9.52 -3.26 -19.08
C GLY A 62 9.11 -4.59 -18.46
N ASP A 63 10.11 -5.41 -18.17
CA ASP A 63 9.92 -6.78 -17.65
C ASP A 63 9.22 -6.83 -16.28
N ASP A 64 9.32 -5.75 -15.52
CA ASP A 64 8.71 -5.63 -14.19
C ASP A 64 7.52 -4.65 -14.20
N ALA A 65 6.78 -4.58 -15.30
CA ALA A 65 5.59 -3.75 -15.38
C ALA A 65 4.58 -4.15 -14.29
N THR A 66 4.01 -3.14 -13.64
CA THR A 66 3.07 -3.34 -12.52
C THR A 66 1.66 -2.89 -12.83
N TYR A 67 1.45 -2.26 -13.98
CA TYR A 67 0.12 -1.89 -14.47
C TYR A 67 -0.71 -3.15 -14.66
N HIS A 68 -1.85 -3.23 -13.99
CA HIS A 68 -2.75 -4.38 -13.97
C HIS A 68 -2.04 -5.72 -13.69
N MET A 69 -1.00 -5.70 -12.84
CA MET A 69 -0.34 -6.94 -12.44
C MET A 69 -1.27 -7.87 -11.65
N ALA A 70 -2.25 -7.32 -10.96
CA ALA A 70 -3.37 -8.07 -10.40
C ALA A 70 -4.57 -7.98 -11.36
N ASP A 71 -4.50 -8.76 -12.41
CA ASP A 71 -5.50 -8.93 -13.46
C ASP A 71 -6.39 -10.16 -13.24
N GLN A 72 -7.27 -10.45 -14.19
CA GLN A 72 -8.12 -11.62 -14.16
C GLN A 72 -7.32 -12.92 -14.04
N ALA A 73 -6.16 -13.01 -14.70
CA ALA A 73 -5.32 -14.22 -14.64
C ALA A 73 -4.68 -14.40 -13.26
N PHE A 74 -4.28 -13.30 -12.60
CA PHE A 74 -3.81 -13.32 -11.21
C PHE A 74 -4.91 -13.80 -10.28
N PHE A 75 -6.11 -13.22 -10.35
CA PHE A 75 -7.23 -13.58 -9.48
C PHE A 75 -7.70 -15.03 -9.68
N ALA A 76 -7.64 -15.55 -10.89
CA ALA A 76 -7.99 -16.96 -11.18
C ALA A 76 -7.04 -17.97 -10.50
N ARG A 77 -5.83 -17.56 -10.09
CA ARG A 77 -4.85 -18.40 -9.40
C ARG A 77 -5.02 -18.41 -7.87
N LEU A 78 -5.83 -17.52 -7.31
CA LEU A 78 -6.08 -17.47 -5.87
C LEU A 78 -6.71 -18.78 -5.36
N ARG A 79 -6.28 -19.25 -4.20
CA ARG A 79 -6.75 -20.53 -3.61
C ARG A 79 -7.30 -20.40 -2.20
N ARG A 80 -7.15 -19.24 -1.57
CA ARG A 80 -7.47 -19.05 -0.16
C ARG A 80 -8.42 -17.88 0.11
N SER A 81 -9.04 -17.33 -0.93
CA SER A 81 -9.90 -16.13 -0.81
C SER A 81 -9.27 -15.05 0.07
N PRO A 82 -8.07 -14.55 -0.28
CA PRO A 82 -7.30 -13.66 0.58
C PRO A 82 -8.00 -12.32 0.82
N ILE A 83 -7.58 -11.63 1.89
CA ILE A 83 -7.77 -10.20 2.02
C ILE A 83 -6.77 -9.52 1.10
N LEU A 84 -7.23 -8.63 0.21
CA LEU A 84 -6.37 -7.88 -0.69
C LEU A 84 -6.28 -6.41 -0.23
N ILE A 85 -5.05 -5.89 -0.16
CA ILE A 85 -4.79 -4.50 0.27
C ILE A 85 -4.05 -3.79 -0.85
N ASN A 86 -4.61 -2.67 -1.35
CA ASN A 86 -3.93 -1.79 -2.28
C ASN A 86 -3.79 -0.37 -1.71
N SER A 87 -2.60 -0.09 -1.18
CA SER A 87 -2.14 1.23 -0.77
C SER A 87 -0.93 1.70 -1.58
N ALA A 88 -0.72 1.10 -2.76
CA ALA A 88 0.39 1.42 -3.66
C ALA A 88 -0.03 2.44 -4.72
N ARG A 89 -0.68 1.96 -5.79
CA ARG A 89 -1.27 2.78 -6.86
C ARG A 89 -2.51 2.05 -7.40
N GLY A 90 -3.57 2.77 -7.70
CA GLY A 90 -4.83 2.19 -8.18
C GLY A 90 -4.64 1.21 -9.33
N PRO A 91 -4.01 1.64 -10.45
CA PRO A 91 -3.84 0.79 -11.63
C PRO A 91 -2.86 -0.40 -11.47
N VAL A 92 -2.39 -0.72 -10.27
CA VAL A 92 -1.71 -1.99 -9.99
C VAL A 92 -2.71 -3.15 -10.00
N THR A 93 -3.96 -2.88 -9.64
CA THR A 93 -5.08 -3.82 -9.73
C THR A 93 -6.02 -3.39 -10.85
N ASP A 94 -6.44 -4.34 -11.68
CA ASP A 94 -7.53 -4.13 -12.63
C ASP A 94 -8.86 -4.11 -11.85
N THR A 95 -9.55 -2.98 -11.88
CA THR A 95 -10.78 -2.75 -11.10
C THR A 95 -11.88 -3.72 -11.46
N GLU A 96 -12.13 -3.97 -12.75
CA GLU A 96 -13.19 -4.87 -13.20
C GLU A 96 -12.88 -6.34 -12.85
N ALA A 97 -11.63 -6.74 -13.02
CA ALA A 97 -11.18 -8.07 -12.63
C ALA A 97 -11.27 -8.28 -11.11
N LEU A 98 -10.97 -7.24 -10.31
CA LEU A 98 -11.09 -7.31 -8.86
C LEU A 98 -12.55 -7.41 -8.42
N ILE A 99 -13.47 -6.63 -9.01
CA ILE A 99 -14.91 -6.72 -8.75
C ILE A 99 -15.40 -8.14 -9.03
N ALA A 100 -15.06 -8.70 -10.19
CA ALA A 100 -15.43 -10.06 -10.56
C ALA A 100 -14.86 -11.10 -9.57
N ALA A 101 -13.64 -10.90 -9.09
CA ALA A 101 -13.00 -11.80 -8.11
C ALA A 101 -13.64 -11.73 -6.72
N ILE A 102 -14.14 -10.56 -6.31
CA ILE A 102 -14.92 -10.41 -5.08
C ILE A 102 -16.28 -11.12 -5.23
N ASP A 103 -16.97 -10.86 -6.34
CA ASP A 103 -18.32 -11.39 -6.56
C ASP A 103 -18.35 -12.91 -6.70
N ASN A 104 -17.30 -13.54 -7.23
CA ASN A 104 -17.16 -14.99 -7.31
C ASN A 104 -16.50 -15.63 -6.08
N GLY A 105 -16.11 -14.86 -5.07
CA GLY A 105 -15.51 -15.33 -3.82
C GLY A 105 -14.03 -15.71 -3.91
N SER A 106 -13.36 -15.45 -5.03
CA SER A 106 -11.90 -15.67 -5.16
C SER A 106 -11.11 -14.69 -4.27
N VAL A 107 -11.62 -13.49 -4.03
CA VAL A 107 -11.12 -12.51 -3.06
C VAL A 107 -12.13 -12.40 -1.93
N GLY A 108 -11.68 -12.60 -0.69
CA GLY A 108 -12.56 -12.62 0.48
C GLY A 108 -12.94 -11.23 0.98
N SER A 109 -12.03 -10.27 0.91
CA SER A 109 -12.25 -8.89 1.34
C SER A 109 -11.21 -7.97 0.74
N VAL A 110 -11.51 -6.66 0.67
CA VAL A 110 -10.55 -5.67 0.14
C VAL A 110 -10.45 -4.43 1.03
N ALA A 111 -9.21 -3.93 1.13
CA ALA A 111 -8.88 -2.63 1.71
C ALA A 111 -8.18 -1.79 0.63
N ILE A 112 -8.83 -0.74 0.16
CA ILE A 112 -8.36 0.08 -0.95
C ILE A 112 -8.14 1.52 -0.49
N ASP A 113 -6.92 1.99 -0.65
CA ASP A 113 -6.55 3.39 -0.44
C ASP A 113 -6.28 4.11 -1.77
N CYS A 114 -5.68 3.39 -2.72
CA CYS A 114 -5.38 3.92 -4.05
C CYS A 114 -6.31 3.28 -5.08
N TRP A 115 -6.95 4.11 -5.89
CA TRP A 115 -8.01 3.72 -6.83
C TRP A 115 -7.61 3.97 -8.27
N GLU A 116 -8.17 3.22 -9.20
CA GLU A 116 -8.13 3.65 -10.60
C GLU A 116 -9.02 4.86 -10.82
N ASN A 117 -8.61 5.70 -11.76
CA ASN A 117 -9.33 6.89 -12.20
C ASN A 117 -9.61 7.94 -11.10
N GLU A 118 -8.77 7.99 -10.05
CA GLU A 118 -8.89 9.06 -9.05
C GLU A 118 -8.97 10.45 -9.70
N PRO A 119 -9.88 11.34 -9.30
CA PRO A 119 -10.81 11.20 -8.17
C PRO A 119 -12.14 10.52 -8.51
N ASP A 120 -12.40 10.18 -9.76
CA ASP A 120 -13.64 9.58 -10.26
C ASP A 120 -13.60 8.04 -10.08
N ILE A 121 -13.57 7.61 -8.83
CA ILE A 121 -13.38 6.21 -8.46
C ILE A 121 -14.61 5.34 -8.76
N SER A 122 -14.39 4.04 -8.97
CA SER A 122 -15.48 3.07 -9.14
C SER A 122 -16.35 2.96 -7.90
N THR A 123 -17.60 3.39 -7.97
CA THR A 123 -18.60 3.22 -6.90
C THR A 123 -18.96 1.77 -6.67
N ASP A 124 -18.85 0.93 -7.69
CA ASP A 124 -19.06 -0.50 -7.62
C ASP A 124 -18.01 -1.19 -6.75
N LEU A 125 -16.71 -0.89 -6.96
CA LEU A 125 -15.64 -1.37 -6.11
C LEU A 125 -15.75 -0.76 -4.70
N LEU A 126 -16.07 0.54 -4.58
CA LEU A 126 -16.24 1.23 -3.31
C LEU A 126 -17.31 0.56 -2.44
N SER A 127 -18.44 0.16 -3.03
CA SER A 127 -19.52 -0.50 -2.30
C SER A 127 -19.09 -1.83 -1.67
N ARG A 128 -18.21 -2.58 -2.34
CA ARG A 128 -17.70 -3.89 -1.91
C ARG A 128 -16.52 -3.80 -0.94
N ALA A 129 -15.79 -2.69 -0.93
CA ALA A 129 -14.62 -2.55 -0.08
C ALA A 129 -14.99 -2.54 1.41
N ALA A 130 -14.32 -3.36 2.21
CA ALA A 130 -14.45 -3.36 3.67
C ALA A 130 -13.79 -2.11 4.27
N ILE A 131 -12.63 -1.72 3.72
CA ILE A 131 -11.94 -0.48 4.04
C ILE A 131 -11.72 0.28 2.74
N ALA A 132 -12.11 1.56 2.71
CA ALA A 132 -12.00 2.45 1.57
C ALA A 132 -11.56 3.82 2.04
N THR A 133 -10.39 4.27 1.61
CA THR A 133 -9.83 5.56 2.02
C THR A 133 -9.44 6.39 0.80
N PRO A 134 -9.48 7.74 0.87
CA PRO A 134 -9.24 8.61 -0.29
C PRO A 134 -7.76 8.90 -0.52
N HIS A 135 -6.94 7.85 -0.70
CA HIS A 135 -5.51 7.92 -0.98
C HIS A 135 -4.73 8.70 0.10
N ILE A 136 -4.90 8.29 1.35
CA ILE A 136 -4.34 8.94 2.55
C ILE A 136 -3.41 8.02 3.36
N ALA A 137 -3.13 6.80 2.91
CA ALA A 137 -2.28 5.86 3.64
C ALA A 137 -0.89 6.43 3.97
N GLY A 138 -0.33 7.25 3.07
CA GLY A 138 0.93 7.97 3.28
C GLY A 138 0.79 9.33 3.98
N TYR A 139 -0.40 9.71 4.46
CA TYR A 139 -0.64 11.05 5.02
C TYR A 139 -0.37 11.09 6.53
N SER A 140 0.89 10.92 6.91
CA SER A 140 1.36 11.19 8.27
C SER A 140 2.16 12.49 8.31
N HIS A 141 2.16 13.17 9.46
CA HIS A 141 3.00 14.35 9.68
C HIS A 141 4.48 13.99 9.49
N ASP A 142 4.93 12.93 10.13
CA ASP A 142 6.30 12.45 10.08
C ASP A 142 6.73 12.04 8.65
N GLY A 143 5.85 11.37 7.91
CA GLY A 143 6.09 10.99 6.51
C GLY A 143 6.26 12.18 5.59
N LYS A 144 5.46 13.24 5.77
CA LYS A 144 5.58 14.49 5.00
C LYS A 144 6.92 15.19 5.29
N VAL A 145 7.30 15.28 6.56
CA VAL A 145 8.59 15.88 6.98
C VAL A 145 9.77 15.10 6.39
N ARG A 146 9.75 13.75 6.47
CA ARG A 146 10.79 12.90 5.87
C ARG A 146 10.89 13.07 4.36
N ALA A 147 9.76 13.09 3.65
CA ALA A 147 9.74 13.29 2.21
C ALA A 147 10.36 14.62 1.82
N THR A 148 10.03 15.71 2.53
CA THR A 148 10.64 17.02 2.32
C THR A 148 12.14 17.01 2.63
N GLN A 149 12.56 16.40 3.74
CA GLN A 149 13.99 16.28 4.09
C GLN A 149 14.78 15.50 3.01
N MET A 150 14.22 14.42 2.47
CA MET A 150 14.89 13.66 1.40
C MET A 150 15.14 14.51 0.15
N ILE A 151 14.20 15.36 -0.22
CA ILE A 151 14.36 16.28 -1.36
C ILE A 151 15.43 17.33 -1.05
N VAL A 152 15.38 17.91 0.16
CA VAL A 152 16.37 18.91 0.60
C VAL A 152 17.77 18.31 0.66
N ASP A 153 17.93 17.10 1.19
CA ASP A 153 19.22 16.40 1.25
C ASP A 153 19.76 16.10 -0.17
N ALA A 154 18.89 15.70 -1.11
CA ALA A 154 19.28 15.48 -2.50
C ALA A 154 19.76 16.78 -3.17
N LEU A 155 19.02 17.90 -2.99
CA LEU A 155 19.39 19.20 -3.54
C LEU A 155 20.71 19.73 -2.92
N THR A 156 20.87 19.66 -1.61
CA THR A 156 22.09 20.14 -0.94
C THR A 156 23.29 19.30 -1.35
N THR A 157 23.13 18.01 -1.53
CA THR A 157 24.20 17.12 -2.06
C THR A 157 24.56 17.48 -3.49
N PHE A 158 23.56 17.63 -4.37
CA PHE A 158 23.78 17.94 -5.79
C PHE A 158 24.47 19.29 -6.00
N PHE A 159 24.09 20.30 -5.23
CA PHE A 159 24.66 21.65 -5.35
C PHE A 159 25.83 21.92 -4.40
N TYR A 160 26.34 20.90 -3.69
CA TYR A 160 27.42 21.04 -2.71
C TYR A 160 27.13 22.11 -1.62
N LEU A 161 25.88 22.22 -1.20
CA LEU A 161 25.45 23.17 -0.16
C LEU A 161 25.57 22.52 1.24
N PRO A 162 25.68 23.35 2.30
CA PRO A 162 25.56 22.85 3.67
C PRO A 162 24.24 22.12 3.87
N ARG A 163 24.28 21.07 4.70
CA ARG A 163 23.05 20.32 5.03
C ARG A 163 22.04 21.23 5.72
N ILE A 164 20.81 21.23 5.21
CA ILE A 164 19.68 21.97 5.78
C ILE A 164 18.76 20.96 6.45
N THR A 165 18.43 21.16 7.71
CA THR A 165 17.43 20.34 8.41
C THR A 165 16.07 20.99 8.30
N VAL A 166 15.10 20.24 7.82
CA VAL A 166 13.69 20.67 7.79
C VAL A 166 13.16 20.59 9.21
N THR A 167 12.89 21.76 9.79
CA THR A 167 12.33 21.88 11.14
C THR A 167 10.80 21.88 11.05
N ALA A 168 10.23 20.73 11.12
CA ALA A 168 8.93 20.50 11.77
C ALA A 168 9.26 19.62 12.97
N ASP A 169 8.33 19.37 13.86
CA ASP A 169 8.58 18.48 15.01
C ASP A 169 9.35 17.24 14.56
N THR A 170 10.42 16.89 15.29
CA THR A 170 11.36 15.85 14.85
C THR A 170 10.61 14.56 14.49
N PRO A 171 10.73 14.06 13.26
CA PRO A 171 10.06 12.82 12.88
C PRO A 171 10.46 11.70 13.83
N LYS A 172 9.48 10.98 14.37
CA LYS A 172 9.76 9.82 15.19
C LYS A 172 10.46 8.74 14.37
N ALA A 173 11.37 8.01 14.99
CA ALA A 173 11.92 6.82 14.37
C ALA A 173 10.81 5.79 14.15
N ILE A 174 10.78 5.16 12.98
CA ILE A 174 9.84 4.06 12.71
C ILE A 174 10.14 2.94 13.71
N ALA A 175 9.11 2.52 14.45
CA ALA A 175 9.25 1.48 15.44
C ALA A 175 9.81 0.18 14.82
N SER A 176 10.73 -0.46 15.53
CA SER A 176 11.31 -1.74 15.10
C SER A 176 10.32 -2.90 15.28
N SER A 177 9.38 -2.76 16.20
CA SER A 177 8.28 -3.69 16.44
C SER A 177 6.99 -2.91 16.67
N ILE A 178 5.86 -3.51 16.41
CA ILE A 178 4.56 -2.90 16.58
C ILE A 178 3.65 -3.81 17.41
N SER A 179 2.87 -3.21 18.30
CA SER A 179 1.81 -3.91 19.03
C SER A 179 0.50 -3.79 18.24
N PRO A 180 -0.28 -4.87 18.07
CA PRO A 180 -1.61 -4.80 17.45
C PRO A 180 -2.52 -3.77 18.13
N PHE A 181 -2.44 -3.62 19.45
CA PHE A 181 -3.21 -2.63 20.20
C PHE A 181 -2.81 -1.19 19.85
N ALA A 182 -1.51 -0.91 19.75
CA ALA A 182 -1.03 0.42 19.36
C ALA A 182 -1.48 0.80 17.94
N VAL A 183 -1.54 -0.15 17.00
CA VAL A 183 -2.07 0.08 15.65
C VAL A 183 -3.54 0.45 15.69
N ILE A 184 -4.36 -0.34 16.41
CA ILE A 184 -5.81 -0.12 16.50
C ILE A 184 -6.12 1.23 17.17
N GLU A 185 -5.36 1.61 18.20
CA GLU A 185 -5.53 2.88 18.91
C GLU A 185 -5.05 4.09 18.12
N SER A 186 -4.06 3.92 17.23
CA SER A 186 -3.46 5.03 16.49
C SER A 186 -4.37 5.58 15.40
N TYR A 187 -5.16 4.74 14.75
CA TYR A 187 -5.97 5.12 13.62
C TYR A 187 -7.08 4.11 13.31
N ASN A 188 -8.29 4.62 13.11
CA ASN A 188 -9.44 3.81 12.69
C ASN A 188 -9.88 4.21 11.26
N PRO A 189 -9.56 3.42 10.22
CA PRO A 189 -9.91 3.72 8.84
C PRO A 189 -11.41 3.63 8.53
N LEU A 190 -12.22 3.10 9.44
CA LEU A 190 -13.65 2.95 9.22
C LEU A 190 -14.38 4.30 9.15
N SER A 191 -13.90 5.32 9.86
CA SER A 191 -14.48 6.66 9.78
C SER A 191 -14.32 7.27 8.38
N ASP A 192 -13.13 7.11 7.79
CA ASP A 192 -12.85 7.59 6.43
C ASP A 192 -13.61 6.76 5.40
N THR A 193 -13.73 5.45 5.63
CA THR A 193 -14.53 4.54 4.80
C THR A 193 -15.99 4.97 4.74
N VAL A 194 -16.59 5.30 5.90
CA VAL A 194 -17.97 5.78 5.97
C VAL A 194 -18.10 7.13 5.26
N ALA A 195 -17.18 8.06 5.46
CA ALA A 195 -17.21 9.36 4.81
C ALA A 195 -17.16 9.24 3.28
N LEU A 196 -16.21 8.43 2.76
CA LEU A 196 -16.05 8.21 1.32
C LEU A 196 -17.25 7.47 0.68
N LYS A 197 -17.82 6.47 1.38
CA LYS A 197 -19.00 5.75 0.90
C LYS A 197 -20.25 6.62 0.87
N ASN A 198 -20.39 7.55 1.81
CA ASN A 198 -21.52 8.46 1.87
C ASN A 198 -21.48 9.52 0.74
N ASP A 199 -20.29 9.97 0.36
CA ASP A 199 -20.09 10.92 -0.73
C ASP A 199 -18.82 10.62 -1.52
N PRO A 200 -18.87 9.73 -2.51
CA PRO A 200 -17.72 9.42 -3.36
C PRO A 200 -17.19 10.64 -4.14
N THR A 201 -18.05 11.64 -4.42
CA THR A 201 -17.65 12.85 -5.15
C THR A 201 -16.77 13.78 -4.30
N ALA A 202 -16.80 13.59 -2.98
CA ALA A 202 -15.95 14.32 -2.04
C ALA A 202 -14.50 13.77 -1.95
N PHE A 203 -14.09 12.82 -2.79
CA PHE A 203 -12.77 12.18 -2.75
C PHE A 203 -11.62 13.18 -2.56
N GLU A 204 -11.50 14.16 -3.46
CA GLU A 204 -10.45 15.19 -3.39
C GLU A 204 -10.57 16.06 -2.13
N SER A 205 -11.77 16.42 -1.71
CA SER A 205 -11.97 17.24 -0.52
C SER A 205 -11.64 16.48 0.76
N LEU A 206 -11.98 15.20 0.86
CA LEU A 206 -11.62 14.32 1.97
C LEU A 206 -10.10 14.13 2.05
N ARG A 207 -9.44 13.95 0.91
CA ARG A 207 -7.99 13.83 0.81
C ARG A 207 -7.26 15.12 1.18
N ASN A 208 -7.67 16.24 0.60
CA ASN A 208 -6.99 17.53 0.78
C ASN A 208 -7.17 18.12 2.19
N ASN A 209 -8.31 17.85 2.83
CA ASN A 209 -8.63 18.31 4.18
C ASN A 209 -8.29 17.25 5.24
N TYR A 210 -7.61 16.16 4.87
CA TYR A 210 -7.25 15.09 5.79
C TYR A 210 -6.33 15.60 6.90
N ARG A 211 -6.73 15.37 8.16
CA ARG A 211 -5.91 15.72 9.31
C ARG A 211 -4.77 14.74 9.48
N TYR A 212 -3.55 15.21 9.26
CA TYR A 212 -2.36 14.35 9.38
C TYR A 212 -2.24 13.75 10.77
N ARG A 213 -2.02 12.45 10.82
CA ARG A 213 -1.73 11.71 12.05
C ARG A 213 -0.23 11.65 12.29
N SER A 214 0.16 11.46 13.57
CA SER A 214 1.53 11.09 13.92
C SER A 214 1.77 9.61 13.63
N GLU A 215 3.01 9.26 13.33
CA GLU A 215 3.41 7.85 13.22
C GLU A 215 3.61 7.22 14.59
N LEU A 216 3.57 5.88 14.64
CA LEU A 216 3.76 5.05 15.83
C LEU A 216 5.24 4.95 16.23
#